data_34737ac7f33246986c097e1927161b8f
#
_entry.id   34737ac7f33246986c097e1927161b8f
#
_cell.length_a   1.000
_cell.length_b   1.000
_cell.length_c   1.000
_cell.angle_alpha   90.00
_cell.angle_beta   90.00
_cell.angle_gamma   90.00
#
_symmetry.space_group_name_H-M   'P 1'
#
loop_
_entity.id
_entity.type
_entity.pdbx_description
1 polymer ?
#
loop_
_entity_poly.entity_id
_entity_poly.type
_entity_poly.pdbx_seq_one_letter_code
_entity_poly.pdbx_strand_id
1 'polypeptide(L)'
;MKIQIWRRKNKEKEKYNLYIRYRLSQIKAKVESLKLWEWISPKNISQKDHNLNVKRAYEEILRRRKDDLENNRSKIDFNSKLPDEFEFIFKKYSKIKNYNAVFNFLKKIDPNIEKKKVNSINKTYLNQLKSEIENKIKNNNIKGSTSSKYWNNFKSVLIHLNDNGICDYPKIGGITYKKENPKIYTFDSQEIKKLTKTTPQKWQDLKKAFFFSYNTGLKMGKIAKLKWKNLYTTNNDKNPIHYFKITNNNETLTNSLPKDIRKMIGKRKSNNELLFTLPEKQSNRSKIFKQWMNKSNVNEKKKFNDAVNNYAKNLYDQTKNIYKVAAALGHNSINKTKEIYNYMENYDLLKNENIIIENLKEDRHQTNSKSLFKKGNLLSYRIKKNQDT
;
A
#
# COMPACT_ATOMS: atom_id res chain seq x y z
N MET A 1 -11.01 34.24 -21.63
CA MET A 1 -10.27 33.90 -20.37
C MET A 1 -11.25 33.81 -19.24
N LYS A 2 -11.13 32.78 -18.34
CA LYS A 2 -12.01 32.61 -17.18
C LYS A 2 -11.24 33.02 -15.93
N ILE A 3 -11.84 33.90 -15.10
CA ILE A 3 -11.26 34.33 -13.81
C ILE A 3 -12.19 33.86 -12.70
N GLN A 4 -11.63 33.28 -11.67
CA GLN A 4 -12.40 32.78 -10.52
C GLN A 4 -11.60 32.84 -9.23
N ILE A 5 -12.30 32.92 -8.10
CA ILE A 5 -11.69 32.78 -6.79
C ILE A 5 -11.39 31.31 -6.53
N TRP A 6 -10.17 31.03 -6.08
CA TRP A 6 -9.73 29.71 -5.68
C TRP A 6 -9.37 29.69 -4.18
N ARG A 7 -9.94 28.73 -3.47
CA ARG A 7 -9.79 28.56 -2.02
C ARG A 7 -8.81 27.43 -1.75
N ARG A 8 -7.78 27.69 -0.97
CA ARG A 8 -6.80 26.67 -0.54
C ARG A 8 -6.85 26.51 0.97
N LYS A 9 -7.22 25.35 1.45
CA LYS A 9 -7.27 25.01 2.87
C LYS A 9 -5.89 25.12 3.50
N ASN A 10 -5.78 25.91 4.57
CA ASN A 10 -4.61 25.91 5.43
C ASN A 10 -4.77 24.75 6.43
N LYS A 11 -3.82 23.80 6.45
CA LYS A 11 -3.91 22.58 7.26
C LYS A 11 -3.84 22.86 8.77
N GLU A 12 -3.23 23.97 9.17
CA GLU A 12 -2.96 24.28 10.58
C GLU A 12 -4.00 25.23 11.22
N LYS A 13 -4.88 25.85 10.44
CA LYS A 13 -5.71 26.96 10.93
C LYS A 13 -7.11 26.87 10.33
N GLU A 14 -7.97 26.03 10.51
CA GLU A 14 -9.39 26.02 10.07
C GLU A 14 -9.83 27.18 9.12
N LYS A 15 -8.97 27.57 8.17
CA LYS A 15 -9.08 28.73 7.31
C LYS A 15 -8.80 28.38 5.86
N TYR A 16 -9.45 29.08 4.93
CA TYR A 16 -9.08 29.09 3.52
C TYR A 16 -8.24 30.33 3.19
N ASN A 17 -7.09 30.18 2.57
CA ASN A 17 -6.39 31.25 1.91
C ASN A 17 -6.99 31.48 0.52
N LEU A 18 -7.18 32.71 0.12
CA LEU A 18 -7.86 33.09 -1.10
C LEU A 18 -6.88 33.51 -2.19
N TYR A 19 -7.16 33.08 -3.41
CA TYR A 19 -6.36 33.34 -4.61
C TYR A 19 -7.29 33.68 -5.75
N ILE A 20 -6.82 34.51 -6.69
CA ILE A 20 -7.43 34.65 -8.01
C ILE A 20 -6.75 33.65 -8.94
N ARG A 21 -7.56 32.92 -9.68
CA ARG A 21 -7.10 32.00 -10.71
C ARG A 21 -7.54 32.50 -12.08
N TYR A 22 -6.55 32.84 -12.92
CA TYR A 22 -6.73 33.21 -14.30
C TYR A 22 -6.56 31.99 -15.17
N ARG A 23 -7.56 31.64 -15.97
CA ARG A 23 -7.54 30.49 -16.87
C ARG A 23 -7.64 30.97 -18.31
N LEU A 24 -6.54 30.88 -19.06
CA LEU A 24 -6.50 31.30 -20.46
C LEU A 24 -6.98 30.21 -21.41
N SER A 25 -6.64 28.94 -21.09
CA SER A 25 -7.07 27.74 -21.80
C SER A 25 -7.14 26.60 -20.77
N GLN A 26 -7.44 25.39 -21.21
CA GLN A 26 -7.46 24.23 -20.32
C GLN A 26 -6.13 23.97 -19.59
N ILE A 27 -5.03 24.64 -19.99
CA ILE A 27 -3.66 24.32 -19.58
C ILE A 27 -2.95 25.47 -18.89
N LYS A 28 -3.19 26.70 -19.32
CA LYS A 28 -2.50 27.87 -18.77
C LYS A 28 -3.38 28.51 -17.70
N ALA A 29 -3.01 28.31 -16.44
CA ALA A 29 -3.61 29.03 -15.33
C ALA A 29 -2.52 29.76 -14.55
N LYS A 30 -2.73 31.04 -14.27
CA LYS A 30 -1.94 31.84 -13.34
C LYS A 30 -2.72 31.98 -12.03
N VAL A 31 -2.04 31.87 -10.91
CA VAL A 31 -2.63 32.03 -9.60
C VAL A 31 -1.96 33.20 -8.89
N GLU A 32 -2.76 34.14 -8.45
CA GLU A 32 -2.34 35.32 -7.69
C GLU A 32 -2.88 35.21 -6.27
N SER A 33 -2.02 35.34 -5.26
CA SER A 33 -2.46 35.36 -3.87
C SER A 33 -3.11 36.69 -3.55
N LEU A 34 -4.30 36.66 -2.97
CA LEU A 34 -4.99 37.87 -2.50
C LEU A 34 -4.51 38.33 -1.12
N LYS A 35 -3.71 37.49 -0.42
CA LYS A 35 -3.36 37.70 0.99
C LYS A 35 -4.59 37.82 1.91
N LEU A 36 -5.75 37.39 1.42
CA LEU A 36 -7.00 37.31 2.17
C LEU A 36 -7.24 35.85 2.58
N TRP A 37 -8.04 35.69 3.63
CA TRP A 37 -8.43 34.38 4.15
C TRP A 37 -9.84 34.42 4.70
N GLU A 38 -10.51 33.29 4.75
CA GLU A 38 -11.83 33.14 5.37
C GLU A 38 -11.87 31.90 6.27
N TRP A 39 -12.75 31.89 7.28
CA TRP A 39 -13.00 30.74 8.13
C TRP A 39 -13.73 29.65 7.33
N ILE A 40 -13.34 28.38 7.49
CA ILE A 40 -14.01 27.24 6.85
C ILE A 40 -15.39 27.04 7.44
N SER A 41 -15.50 27.14 8.79
CA SER A 41 -16.73 27.00 9.54
C SER A 41 -16.77 28.09 10.63
N PRO A 42 -17.35 29.29 10.34
CA PRO A 42 -17.39 30.37 11.29
C PRO A 42 -18.31 30.02 12.46
N LYS A 43 -17.80 30.09 13.72
CA LYS A 43 -18.46 29.64 14.93
C LYS A 43 -19.20 30.78 15.66
N ASN A 44 -18.86 32.05 15.41
CA ASN A 44 -19.45 33.21 16.04
C ASN A 44 -19.74 34.33 15.06
N ILE A 45 -20.45 35.38 15.50
CA ILE A 45 -20.86 36.53 14.69
C ILE A 45 -19.63 37.23 14.11
N SER A 46 -18.59 37.48 14.89
CA SER A 46 -17.36 38.15 14.41
C SER A 46 -16.67 37.38 13.28
N GLN A 47 -16.66 36.06 13.31
CA GLN A 47 -16.11 35.22 12.23
C GLN A 47 -16.99 35.26 10.98
N LYS A 48 -18.32 35.31 11.15
CA LYS A 48 -19.26 35.45 10.03
C LYS A 48 -19.09 36.80 9.36
N ASP A 49 -18.97 37.89 10.14
CA ASP A 49 -18.74 39.22 9.64
C ASP A 49 -17.39 39.35 8.95
N HIS A 50 -16.35 38.73 9.49
CA HIS A 50 -15.06 38.64 8.82
C HIS A 50 -15.21 37.98 7.44
N ASN A 51 -15.86 36.83 7.32
CA ASN A 51 -16.06 36.17 6.04
C ASN A 51 -16.88 37.01 5.06
N LEU A 52 -17.89 37.73 5.57
CA LEU A 52 -18.71 38.63 4.75
C LEU A 52 -17.87 39.79 4.19
N ASN A 53 -17.04 40.42 5.01
CA ASN A 53 -16.16 41.51 4.60
C ASN A 53 -15.09 41.01 3.63
N VAL A 54 -14.50 39.84 3.85
CA VAL A 54 -13.56 39.20 2.94
C VAL A 54 -14.24 38.90 1.61
N LYS A 55 -15.50 38.43 1.62
CA LYS A 55 -16.28 38.17 0.42
C LYS A 55 -16.46 39.44 -0.42
N ARG A 56 -16.88 40.55 0.21
CA ARG A 56 -17.01 41.85 -0.47
C ARG A 56 -15.68 42.33 -1.09
N ALA A 57 -14.59 42.16 -0.31
CA ALA A 57 -13.25 42.55 -0.77
C ALA A 57 -12.81 41.76 -2.00
N TYR A 58 -12.93 40.42 -1.99
CA TYR A 58 -12.49 39.63 -3.14
C TYR A 58 -13.43 39.78 -4.36
N GLU A 59 -14.72 40.00 -4.16
CA GLU A 59 -15.65 40.30 -5.27
C GLU A 59 -15.29 41.61 -5.99
N GLU A 60 -14.96 42.64 -5.24
CA GLU A 60 -14.52 43.91 -5.79
C GLU A 60 -13.17 43.79 -6.54
N ILE A 61 -12.20 43.07 -5.95
CA ILE A 61 -10.93 42.78 -6.62
C ILE A 61 -11.17 42.01 -7.90
N LEU A 62 -12.07 40.99 -7.88
CA LEU A 62 -12.41 40.20 -9.04
C LEU A 62 -13.02 41.03 -10.16
N ARG A 63 -13.94 41.96 -9.79
CA ARG A 63 -14.56 42.89 -10.72
C ARG A 63 -13.49 43.78 -11.39
N ARG A 64 -12.63 44.44 -10.61
CA ARG A 64 -11.54 45.28 -11.14
C ARG A 64 -10.62 44.50 -12.06
N ARG A 65 -10.24 43.29 -11.71
CA ARG A 65 -9.39 42.45 -12.55
C ARG A 65 -10.07 42.02 -13.84
N LYS A 66 -11.36 41.82 -13.86
CA LYS A 66 -12.14 41.58 -15.10
C LYS A 66 -12.13 42.81 -15.97
N ASP A 67 -12.44 43.98 -15.40
CA ASP A 67 -12.46 45.27 -16.12
C ASP A 67 -11.08 45.62 -16.69
N ASP A 68 -10.00 45.37 -15.94
CA ASP A 68 -8.61 45.59 -16.42
C ASP A 68 -8.27 44.70 -17.62
N LEU A 69 -8.77 43.49 -17.65
CA LEU A 69 -8.53 42.51 -18.72
C LEU A 69 -9.38 42.82 -19.97
N GLU A 70 -10.63 43.19 -19.77
CA GLU A 70 -11.53 43.58 -20.86
C GLU A 70 -11.04 44.89 -21.55
N ASN A 71 -10.47 45.77 -20.77
CA ASN A 71 -9.90 47.04 -21.29
C ASN A 71 -8.42 46.96 -21.69
N ASN A 72 -7.83 45.75 -21.80
CA ASN A 72 -6.39 45.55 -22.11
C ASN A 72 -5.41 46.32 -21.22
N ARG A 73 -5.83 46.74 -20.00
CA ARG A 73 -5.02 47.51 -19.07
C ARG A 73 -4.02 46.67 -18.28
N SER A 74 -4.19 45.37 -18.26
CA SER A 74 -3.25 44.44 -17.64
C SER A 74 -2.82 43.33 -18.60
N LYS A 75 -1.53 43.27 -18.89
CA LYS A 75 -0.93 42.09 -19.56
C LYS A 75 -0.59 41.07 -18.50
N ILE A 76 -1.42 40.05 -18.32
CA ILE A 76 -1.07 38.93 -17.47
C ILE A 76 -0.07 38.08 -18.26
N ASP A 77 1.19 38.12 -17.83
CA ASP A 77 2.22 37.30 -18.46
C ASP A 77 1.99 35.81 -18.09
N PHE A 78 1.43 35.07 -19.04
CA PHE A 78 1.28 33.62 -18.99
C PHE A 78 2.55 32.91 -19.49
N ASN A 79 3.57 33.67 -19.92
CA ASN A 79 4.80 33.13 -20.51
C ASN A 79 5.89 32.81 -19.47
N SER A 80 5.56 32.69 -18.17
CA SER A 80 6.50 32.04 -17.28
C SER A 80 6.69 30.62 -17.80
N LYS A 81 7.85 30.40 -18.43
CA LYS A 81 8.29 29.22 -19.17
C LYS A 81 8.26 27.95 -18.31
N LEU A 82 7.08 27.39 -18.06
CA LEU A 82 7.01 25.96 -17.77
C LEU A 82 7.10 25.28 -19.13
N PRO A 83 8.08 24.39 -19.34
CA PRO A 83 8.08 23.55 -20.52
C PRO A 83 6.72 22.90 -20.65
N ASP A 84 6.06 23.05 -21.80
CA ASP A 84 4.75 22.41 -22.07
C ASP A 84 4.88 20.89 -22.25
N GLU A 85 6.09 20.35 -22.09
CA GLU A 85 6.40 18.94 -22.25
C GLU A 85 5.87 18.12 -21.08
N PHE A 86 5.14 17.06 -21.42
CA PHE A 86 4.48 16.21 -20.44
C PHE A 86 5.46 15.58 -19.45
N GLU A 87 6.68 15.19 -19.90
CA GLU A 87 7.69 14.61 -19.00
C GLU A 87 8.07 15.57 -17.88
N PHE A 88 8.35 16.82 -18.20
CA PHE A 88 8.74 17.81 -17.20
C PHE A 88 7.62 18.05 -16.19
N ILE A 89 6.39 18.20 -16.67
CA ILE A 89 5.22 18.43 -15.83
C ILE A 89 4.93 17.19 -14.99
N PHE A 90 4.99 16.00 -15.59
CA PHE A 90 4.80 14.75 -14.90
C PHE A 90 5.81 14.59 -13.75
N LYS A 91 7.07 14.88 -13.99
CA LYS A 91 8.15 14.82 -12.99
C LYS A 91 7.94 15.83 -11.87
N LYS A 92 7.60 17.06 -12.20
CA LYS A 92 7.43 18.16 -11.26
C LYS A 92 6.24 17.94 -10.30
N TYR A 93 5.12 17.46 -10.83
CA TYR A 93 3.86 17.33 -10.08
C TYR A 93 3.57 15.90 -9.61
N SER A 94 4.42 14.93 -9.95
CA SER A 94 4.25 13.56 -9.48
C SER A 94 4.59 13.44 -7.99
N LYS A 95 3.58 13.13 -7.16
CA LYS A 95 3.76 12.77 -5.74
C LYS A 95 3.97 11.27 -5.54
N ILE A 96 3.99 10.47 -6.60
CA ILE A 96 4.17 9.02 -6.52
C ILE A 96 5.64 8.66 -6.35
N LYS A 97 5.94 7.80 -5.38
CA LYS A 97 7.33 7.36 -5.06
C LYS A 97 8.05 6.70 -6.25
N ASN A 98 7.31 6.15 -7.20
CA ASN A 98 7.85 5.39 -8.33
C ASN A 98 7.53 6.03 -9.69
N TYR A 99 7.55 7.37 -9.78
CA TYR A 99 7.20 8.06 -11.03
C TYR A 99 8.03 7.59 -12.23
N ASN A 100 9.34 7.37 -12.05
CA ASN A 100 10.21 6.86 -13.11
C ASN A 100 9.74 5.52 -13.68
N ALA A 101 9.29 4.61 -12.81
CA ALA A 101 8.80 3.31 -13.27
C ALA A 101 7.48 3.43 -14.05
N VAL A 102 6.59 4.32 -13.62
CA VAL A 102 5.34 4.63 -14.34
C VAL A 102 5.65 5.29 -15.67
N PHE A 103 6.52 6.29 -15.69
CA PHE A 103 6.87 7.02 -16.90
C PHE A 103 7.58 6.12 -17.92
N ASN A 104 8.55 5.31 -17.47
CA ASN A 104 9.21 4.30 -18.31
C ASN A 104 8.24 3.25 -18.85
N PHE A 105 7.21 2.89 -18.09
CA PHE A 105 6.16 2.01 -18.57
C PHE A 105 5.37 2.69 -19.71
N LEU A 106 4.97 3.95 -19.53
CA LEU A 106 4.26 4.71 -20.55
C LEU A 106 5.09 4.89 -21.83
N LYS A 107 6.41 5.16 -21.71
CA LYS A 107 7.34 5.23 -22.84
C LYS A 107 7.46 3.93 -23.63
N LYS A 108 7.29 2.77 -23.00
CA LYS A 108 7.24 1.47 -23.70
C LYS A 108 5.95 1.30 -24.54
N ILE A 109 4.91 2.03 -24.22
CA ILE A 109 3.64 2.02 -24.96
C ILE A 109 3.67 3.08 -26.06
N ASP A 110 3.95 4.33 -25.68
CA ASP A 110 4.13 5.45 -26.58
C ASP A 110 5.53 6.08 -26.39
N PRO A 111 6.51 5.78 -27.25
CA PRO A 111 7.86 6.36 -27.18
C PRO A 111 7.90 7.88 -27.22
N ASN A 112 6.90 8.50 -27.85
CA ASN A 112 6.84 9.96 -28.03
C ASN A 112 6.15 10.70 -26.87
N ILE A 113 5.69 10.00 -25.83
CA ILE A 113 4.94 10.61 -24.73
C ILE A 113 5.75 11.69 -24.01
N GLU A 114 7.07 11.59 -23.97
CA GLU A 114 7.94 12.56 -23.32
C GLU A 114 7.89 13.95 -23.97
N LYS A 115 7.79 13.99 -25.31
CA LYS A 115 7.77 15.20 -26.13
C LYS A 115 6.37 15.76 -26.33
N LYS A 116 5.33 15.01 -25.90
CA LYS A 116 3.94 15.48 -26.04
C LYS A 116 3.69 16.70 -25.15
N LYS A 117 2.95 17.64 -25.69
CA LYS A 117 2.44 18.76 -24.88
C LYS A 117 1.34 18.26 -23.96
N VAL A 118 1.22 18.84 -22.77
CA VAL A 118 0.19 18.46 -21.79
C VAL A 118 -1.22 18.54 -22.38
N ASN A 119 -1.47 19.46 -23.28
CA ASN A 119 -2.74 19.62 -24.01
C ASN A 119 -3.12 18.42 -24.85
N SER A 120 -2.14 17.73 -25.41
CA SER A 120 -2.39 16.57 -26.26
C SER A 120 -2.75 15.32 -25.45
N ILE A 121 -2.61 15.37 -24.13
CA ILE A 121 -3.05 14.29 -23.20
C ILE A 121 -4.56 14.43 -22.94
N ASN A 122 -5.34 14.43 -23.99
CA ASN A 122 -6.79 14.54 -23.97
C ASN A 122 -7.47 13.17 -23.86
N LYS A 123 -8.81 13.14 -23.79
CA LYS A 123 -9.60 11.92 -23.66
C LYS A 123 -9.37 10.91 -24.78
N THR A 124 -9.24 11.40 -26.01
CA THR A 124 -9.00 10.54 -27.19
C THR A 124 -7.66 9.85 -27.07
N TYR A 125 -6.60 10.61 -26.82
CA TYR A 125 -5.25 10.04 -26.62
C TYR A 125 -5.20 9.03 -25.48
N LEU A 126 -5.83 9.35 -24.35
CA LEU A 126 -5.83 8.45 -23.18
C LEU A 126 -6.62 7.16 -23.44
N ASN A 127 -7.70 7.21 -24.24
CA ASN A 127 -8.42 6.01 -24.67
C ASN A 127 -7.59 5.16 -25.62
N GLN A 128 -6.86 5.78 -26.56
CA GLN A 128 -5.93 5.08 -27.46
C GLN A 128 -4.82 4.40 -26.65
N LEU A 129 -4.17 5.13 -25.75
CA LEU A 129 -3.11 4.59 -24.88
C LEU A 129 -3.61 3.42 -24.03
N LYS A 130 -4.81 3.52 -23.49
CA LYS A 130 -5.48 2.44 -22.75
C LYS A 130 -5.68 1.21 -23.62
N SER A 131 -6.22 1.39 -24.82
CA SER A 131 -6.48 0.28 -25.76
C SER A 131 -5.17 -0.42 -26.18
N GLU A 132 -4.09 0.32 -26.40
CA GLU A 132 -2.78 -0.25 -26.68
C GLU A 132 -2.23 -1.07 -25.52
N ILE A 133 -2.38 -0.58 -24.27
CA ILE A 133 -2.00 -1.34 -23.09
C ILE A 133 -2.80 -2.64 -23.00
N GLU A 134 -4.12 -2.59 -23.21
CA GLU A 134 -5.00 -3.76 -23.14
C GLU A 134 -4.67 -4.76 -24.26
N ASN A 135 -4.32 -4.32 -25.47
CA ASN A 135 -3.86 -5.17 -26.55
C ASN A 135 -2.52 -5.85 -26.24
N LYS A 136 -1.55 -5.10 -25.69
CA LYS A 136 -0.27 -5.68 -25.26
C LYS A 136 -0.44 -6.70 -24.12
N ILE A 137 -1.46 -6.54 -23.27
CA ILE A 137 -1.81 -7.53 -22.25
C ILE A 137 -2.38 -8.79 -22.90
N LYS A 138 -3.34 -8.66 -23.85
CA LYS A 138 -3.93 -9.79 -24.58
C LYS A 138 -2.85 -10.63 -25.28
N ASN A 139 -1.85 -9.97 -25.85
CA ASN A 139 -0.72 -10.60 -26.54
C ASN A 139 0.39 -11.10 -25.58
N ASN A 140 0.17 -11.10 -24.27
CA ASN A 140 1.12 -11.52 -23.22
C ASN A 140 2.46 -10.76 -23.21
N ASN A 141 2.55 -9.59 -23.86
CA ASN A 141 3.77 -8.77 -23.90
C ASN A 141 4.04 -8.05 -22.56
N ILE A 142 2.98 -7.78 -21.80
CA ILE A 142 3.04 -7.13 -20.49
C ILE A 142 2.03 -7.73 -19.52
N LYS A 143 2.36 -7.75 -18.22
CA LYS A 143 1.47 -8.29 -17.19
C LYS A 143 0.32 -7.35 -16.85
N GLY A 144 -0.92 -7.81 -16.92
CA GLY A 144 -2.12 -7.04 -16.67
C GLY A 144 -2.14 -6.38 -15.27
N SER A 145 -1.76 -7.09 -14.21
CA SER A 145 -1.73 -6.55 -12.84
C SER A 145 -0.72 -5.41 -12.66
N THR A 146 0.45 -5.51 -13.30
CA THR A 146 1.48 -4.45 -13.29
C THR A 146 1.01 -3.23 -14.08
N SER A 147 0.45 -3.47 -15.26
CA SER A 147 -0.08 -2.43 -16.15
C SER A 147 -1.22 -1.65 -15.47
N SER A 148 -2.16 -2.35 -14.85
CA SER A 148 -3.26 -1.75 -14.10
C SER A 148 -2.75 -0.89 -12.93
N LYS A 149 -1.73 -1.34 -12.20
CA LYS A 149 -1.11 -0.56 -11.13
C LYS A 149 -0.46 0.73 -11.67
N TYR A 150 0.31 0.64 -12.75
CA TYR A 150 0.96 1.81 -13.35
C TYR A 150 -0.05 2.78 -13.95
N TRP A 151 -1.10 2.26 -14.59
CA TRP A 151 -2.21 3.05 -15.09
C TRP A 151 -2.93 3.83 -13.98
N ASN A 152 -3.21 3.19 -12.85
CA ASN A 152 -3.84 3.85 -11.71
C ASN A 152 -2.93 4.92 -11.09
N ASN A 153 -1.62 4.67 -11.00
CA ASN A 153 -0.65 5.68 -10.58
C ASN A 153 -0.59 6.86 -11.56
N PHE A 154 -0.62 6.58 -12.87
CA PHE A 154 -0.69 7.61 -13.90
C PHE A 154 -1.95 8.47 -13.76
N LYS A 155 -3.12 7.84 -13.60
CA LYS A 155 -4.38 8.56 -13.33
C LYS A 155 -4.28 9.46 -12.09
N SER A 156 -3.65 8.99 -11.01
CA SER A 156 -3.46 9.80 -9.80
C SER A 156 -2.63 11.06 -10.07
N VAL A 157 -1.64 10.99 -10.97
CA VAL A 157 -0.88 12.16 -11.38
C VAL A 157 -1.76 13.11 -12.21
N LEU A 158 -2.54 12.59 -13.16
CA LEU A 158 -3.45 13.41 -13.97
C LEU A 158 -4.51 14.10 -13.11
N ILE A 159 -5.08 13.42 -12.12
CA ILE A 159 -6.00 14.02 -11.16
C ILE A 159 -5.30 15.17 -10.42
N HIS A 160 -4.08 14.93 -9.93
CA HIS A 160 -3.34 15.97 -9.24
C HIS A 160 -2.99 17.18 -10.14
N LEU A 161 -2.68 16.93 -11.41
CA LEU A 161 -2.49 18.00 -12.41
C LEU A 161 -3.79 18.81 -12.63
N ASN A 162 -4.92 18.12 -12.72
CA ASN A 162 -6.23 18.76 -12.83
C ASN A 162 -6.56 19.61 -11.60
N ASP A 163 -6.33 19.09 -10.38
CA ASP A 163 -6.57 19.81 -9.13
C ASP A 163 -5.70 21.07 -9.00
N ASN A 164 -4.53 21.11 -9.66
CA ASN A 164 -3.67 22.27 -9.75
C ASN A 164 -3.95 23.13 -10.99
N GLY A 165 -4.94 22.77 -11.81
CA GLY A 165 -5.35 23.53 -12.99
C GLY A 165 -4.37 23.53 -14.15
N ILE A 166 -3.51 22.54 -14.21
CA ILE A 166 -2.48 22.40 -15.26
C ILE A 166 -3.07 21.71 -16.49
N CYS A 167 -3.95 20.74 -16.29
CA CYS A 167 -4.69 20.07 -17.37
C CYS A 167 -6.11 19.75 -16.92
N ASP A 168 -7.00 19.55 -17.89
CA ASP A 168 -8.31 18.96 -17.62
C ASP A 168 -8.18 17.45 -17.70
N TYR A 169 -8.43 16.77 -16.56
CA TYR A 169 -8.41 15.31 -16.52
C TYR A 169 -9.78 14.76 -16.93
N PRO A 170 -9.89 14.13 -18.10
CA PRO A 170 -11.10 13.41 -18.45
C PRO A 170 -11.19 12.13 -17.60
N LYS A 171 -12.37 11.86 -17.01
CA LYS A 171 -12.59 10.61 -16.29
C LYS A 171 -12.40 9.42 -17.23
N ILE A 172 -11.40 8.58 -16.95
CA ILE A 172 -11.07 7.38 -17.73
C ILE A 172 -11.12 6.15 -16.84
N GLY A 173 -11.65 5.07 -17.37
CA GLY A 173 -11.74 3.78 -16.70
C GLY A 173 -10.38 3.15 -16.37
N GLY A 174 -10.40 2.08 -15.60
CA GLY A 174 -9.23 1.24 -15.34
C GLY A 174 -8.85 0.37 -16.56
N ILE A 175 -7.66 -0.25 -16.49
CA ILE A 175 -7.24 -1.27 -17.47
C ILE A 175 -8.03 -2.54 -17.22
N THR A 176 -8.62 -3.08 -18.29
CA THR A 176 -9.34 -4.36 -18.28
C THR A 176 -8.35 -5.49 -18.58
N TYR A 177 -8.32 -6.51 -17.74
CA TYR A 177 -7.50 -7.71 -17.97
C TYR A 177 -8.07 -8.89 -17.20
N LYS A 178 -7.85 -10.11 -17.72
CA LYS A 178 -8.18 -11.35 -17.01
C LYS A 178 -7.21 -11.54 -15.86
N LYS A 179 -7.73 -11.56 -14.65
CA LYS A 179 -6.93 -11.79 -13.44
C LYS A 179 -6.53 -13.28 -13.43
N GLU A 180 -5.23 -13.54 -13.55
CA GLU A 180 -4.70 -14.89 -13.38
C GLU A 180 -4.68 -15.25 -11.90
N ASN A 181 -5.03 -16.48 -11.58
CA ASN A 181 -4.84 -17.00 -10.23
C ASN A 181 -3.33 -17.09 -9.93
N PRO A 182 -2.89 -16.58 -8.77
CA PRO A 182 -1.49 -16.64 -8.41
C PRO A 182 -1.03 -18.09 -8.30
N LYS A 183 0.08 -18.45 -8.97
CA LYS A 183 0.74 -19.74 -8.72
C LYS A 183 1.34 -19.70 -7.34
N ILE A 184 0.86 -20.58 -6.47
CA ILE A 184 1.29 -20.67 -5.09
C ILE A 184 2.21 -21.87 -4.93
N TYR A 185 3.37 -21.59 -4.37
CA TYR A 185 4.37 -22.58 -4.06
C TYR A 185 4.40 -22.82 -2.56
N THR A 186 4.60 -24.08 -2.20
CA THR A 186 4.88 -24.54 -0.83
C THR A 186 6.14 -25.39 -0.85
N PHE A 187 6.83 -25.48 0.26
CA PHE A 187 7.95 -26.40 0.44
C PHE A 187 7.42 -27.75 0.94
N ASP A 188 7.80 -28.84 0.31
CA ASP A 188 7.49 -30.18 0.79
C ASP A 188 8.43 -30.62 1.93
N SER A 189 8.13 -31.77 2.55
CA SER A 189 8.88 -32.26 3.68
C SER A 189 10.34 -32.62 3.36
N GLN A 190 10.62 -33.06 2.12
CA GLN A 190 11.98 -33.37 1.68
C GLN A 190 12.80 -32.10 1.48
N GLU A 191 12.23 -31.08 0.88
CA GLU A 191 12.85 -29.76 0.70
C GLU A 191 13.15 -29.10 2.05
N ILE A 192 12.22 -29.16 3.00
CA ILE A 192 12.42 -28.66 4.37
C ILE A 192 13.56 -29.42 5.05
N LYS A 193 13.62 -30.75 4.92
CA LYS A 193 14.75 -31.56 5.44
C LYS A 193 16.09 -31.13 4.82
N LYS A 194 16.16 -30.88 3.50
CA LYS A 194 17.37 -30.38 2.83
C LYS A 194 17.78 -29.00 3.36
N LEU A 195 16.83 -28.08 3.48
CA LEU A 195 17.08 -26.74 4.04
C LEU A 195 17.50 -26.79 5.51
N THR A 196 17.02 -27.76 6.29
CA THR A 196 17.43 -27.94 7.69
C THR A 196 18.89 -28.38 7.78
N LYS A 197 19.35 -29.26 6.87
CA LYS A 197 20.72 -29.79 6.84
C LYS A 197 21.77 -28.80 6.29
N THR A 198 21.35 -27.78 5.56
CA THR A 198 22.23 -26.80 4.92
C THR A 198 22.14 -25.43 5.58
N THR A 199 23.11 -24.57 5.30
CA THR A 199 23.13 -23.19 5.80
C THR A 199 23.63 -22.26 4.70
N PRO A 200 23.10 -21.02 4.60
CA PRO A 200 23.63 -19.99 3.69
C PRO A 200 25.11 -19.73 3.98
N GLN A 201 25.92 -19.55 2.94
CA GLN A 201 27.35 -19.26 3.12
C GLN A 201 27.57 -17.94 3.87
N LYS A 202 26.77 -16.93 3.56
CA LYS A 202 26.75 -15.62 4.23
C LYS A 202 25.38 -15.40 4.86
N TRP A 203 25.34 -14.60 5.94
CA TRP A 203 24.08 -14.24 6.60
C TRP A 203 23.31 -15.46 7.16
N GLN A 204 23.95 -16.21 8.04
CA GLN A 204 23.40 -17.45 8.63
C GLN A 204 22.03 -17.24 9.29
N ASP A 205 21.75 -16.04 9.82
CA ASP A 205 20.45 -15.68 10.37
C ASP A 205 19.32 -15.73 9.32
N LEU A 206 19.64 -15.77 8.01
CA LEU A 206 18.63 -15.95 6.97
C LEU A 206 17.92 -17.32 7.10
N LYS A 207 18.66 -18.36 7.48
CA LYS A 207 18.08 -19.69 7.79
C LYS A 207 17.13 -19.61 8.97
N LYS A 208 17.54 -18.97 10.07
CA LYS A 208 16.67 -18.77 11.23
C LYS A 208 15.43 -17.96 10.88
N ALA A 209 15.58 -16.89 10.12
CA ALA A 209 14.48 -16.07 9.63
C ALA A 209 13.51 -16.85 8.73
N PHE A 210 14.00 -17.78 7.90
CA PHE A 210 13.17 -18.64 7.08
C PHE A 210 12.33 -19.60 7.92
N PHE A 211 12.93 -20.32 8.86
CA PHE A 211 12.18 -21.21 9.76
C PHE A 211 11.25 -20.44 10.69
N PHE A 212 11.61 -19.22 11.08
CA PHE A 212 10.69 -18.33 11.77
C PHE A 212 9.47 -18.01 10.89
N SER A 213 9.67 -17.63 9.61
CA SER A 213 8.57 -17.41 8.66
C SER A 213 7.69 -18.64 8.49
N TYR A 214 8.32 -19.81 8.31
CA TYR A 214 7.65 -21.10 8.12
C TYR A 214 6.72 -21.47 9.27
N ASN A 215 7.10 -21.10 10.51
CA ASN A 215 6.34 -21.43 11.72
C ASN A 215 5.43 -20.29 12.23
N THR A 216 5.48 -19.11 11.67
CA THR A 216 4.74 -17.93 12.17
C THR A 216 3.94 -17.19 11.11
N GLY A 217 4.13 -17.52 9.84
CA GLY A 217 3.45 -16.83 8.75
C GLY A 217 3.93 -15.40 8.48
N LEU A 218 5.01 -14.94 9.12
CA LEU A 218 5.53 -13.60 8.91
C LEU A 218 6.34 -13.51 7.62
N LYS A 219 6.05 -12.47 6.82
CA LYS A 219 6.79 -12.18 5.59
C LYS A 219 8.17 -11.59 5.90
N MET A 220 9.15 -11.85 5.01
CA MET A 220 10.52 -11.36 5.12
C MET A 220 10.63 -9.87 5.49
N GLY A 221 9.80 -9.02 4.87
CA GLY A 221 9.85 -7.58 5.13
C GLY A 221 9.49 -7.18 6.56
N LYS A 222 8.65 -7.96 7.25
CA LYS A 222 8.33 -7.78 8.68
C LYS A 222 9.43 -8.39 9.55
N ILE A 223 9.91 -9.58 9.21
CA ILE A 223 10.97 -10.29 9.94
C ILE A 223 12.27 -9.46 10.00
N ALA A 224 12.63 -8.82 8.89
CA ALA A 224 13.83 -7.98 8.82
C ALA A 224 13.79 -6.73 9.71
N LYS A 225 12.63 -6.37 10.24
CA LYS A 225 12.43 -5.24 11.16
C LYS A 225 12.13 -5.69 12.59
N LEU A 226 12.04 -7.00 12.83
CA LEU A 226 11.68 -7.55 14.13
C LEU A 226 12.82 -7.36 15.11
N LYS A 227 12.51 -6.86 16.30
CA LYS A 227 13.45 -6.58 17.39
C LYS A 227 13.18 -7.51 18.58
N TRP A 228 14.14 -7.66 19.47
CA TRP A 228 13.99 -8.46 20.67
C TRP A 228 12.84 -7.99 21.57
N LYS A 229 12.53 -6.70 21.60
CA LYS A 229 11.36 -6.17 22.31
C LYS A 229 10.01 -6.67 21.80
N ASN A 230 9.98 -7.24 20.58
CA ASN A 230 8.76 -7.81 20.03
C ASN A 230 8.50 -9.24 20.50
N LEU A 231 9.46 -9.88 21.17
CA LEU A 231 9.32 -11.23 21.74
C LEU A 231 8.96 -11.16 23.21
N TYR A 232 7.97 -11.95 23.57
CA TYR A 232 7.42 -12.08 24.91
C TYR A 232 7.40 -13.53 25.36
N THR A 233 7.44 -13.71 26.67
CA THR A 233 7.29 -15.00 27.32
C THR A 233 6.33 -14.80 28.50
N THR A 234 5.41 -15.72 28.71
CA THR A 234 4.54 -15.67 29.91
C THR A 234 5.35 -16.05 31.15
N ASN A 235 4.98 -15.48 32.31
CA ASN A 235 5.66 -15.77 33.61
C ASN A 235 5.27 -17.11 34.22
N ASN A 236 4.75 -18.04 33.43
CA ASN A 236 4.43 -19.38 33.95
C ASN A 236 5.67 -20.28 33.88
N ASP A 237 6.35 -20.46 35.00
CA ASP A 237 7.65 -21.17 35.09
C ASP A 237 7.57 -22.65 34.68
N LYS A 238 6.43 -23.30 34.87
CA LYS A 238 6.27 -24.73 34.51
C LYS A 238 6.07 -24.94 33.00
N ASN A 239 5.39 -24.02 32.32
CA ASN A 239 5.13 -24.10 30.88
C ASN A 239 5.11 -22.71 30.24
N PRO A 240 6.28 -22.10 30.00
CA PRO A 240 6.33 -20.78 29.42
C PRO A 240 5.82 -20.77 27.97
N ILE A 241 4.89 -19.89 27.69
CA ILE A 241 4.39 -19.66 26.32
C ILE A 241 5.16 -18.48 25.72
N HIS A 242 5.78 -18.74 24.58
CA HIS A 242 6.47 -17.72 23.81
C HIS A 242 5.55 -17.18 22.71
N TYR A 243 5.57 -15.87 22.51
CA TYR A 243 4.79 -15.21 21.46
C TYR A 243 5.50 -13.93 21.00
N PHE A 244 5.09 -13.41 19.85
CA PHE A 244 5.57 -12.11 19.38
C PHE A 244 4.40 -11.18 19.11
N LYS A 245 4.66 -9.86 19.28
CA LYS A 245 3.72 -8.81 18.97
C LYS A 245 4.32 -7.82 17.96
N ILE A 246 3.54 -7.50 16.92
CA ILE A 246 3.90 -6.49 15.93
C ILE A 246 2.74 -5.52 15.81
N THR A 247 2.98 -4.26 16.15
CA THR A 247 1.99 -3.19 16.00
C THR A 247 2.29 -2.40 14.73
N ASN A 248 1.32 -2.28 13.83
CA ASN A 248 1.35 -1.43 12.66
C ASN A 248 0.13 -0.50 12.69
N ASN A 249 0.38 0.80 12.73
CA ASN A 249 -0.67 1.79 12.94
C ASN A 249 -1.48 1.43 14.20
N ASN A 250 -2.78 1.22 14.11
CA ASN A 250 -3.63 0.88 15.25
C ASN A 250 -3.92 -0.62 15.40
N GLU A 251 -3.20 -1.50 14.67
CA GLU A 251 -3.47 -2.93 14.67
C GLU A 251 -2.28 -3.71 15.20
N THR A 252 -2.52 -4.61 16.14
CA THR A 252 -1.50 -5.50 16.71
C THR A 252 -1.73 -6.92 16.27
N LEU A 253 -0.72 -7.51 15.62
CA LEU A 253 -0.65 -8.92 15.32
C LEU A 253 0.09 -9.62 16.45
N THR A 254 -0.55 -10.59 17.09
CA THR A 254 0.06 -11.45 18.11
C THR A 254 -0.04 -12.90 17.66
N ASN A 255 1.10 -13.59 17.56
CA ASN A 255 1.15 -15.02 17.23
C ASN A 255 2.02 -15.76 18.23
N SER A 256 1.66 -17.02 18.53
CA SER A 256 2.49 -17.89 19.34
C SER A 256 3.79 -18.25 18.61
N LEU A 257 4.82 -18.56 19.39
CA LEU A 257 6.12 -18.96 18.89
C LEU A 257 6.44 -20.36 19.45
N PRO A 258 6.59 -21.38 18.59
CA PRO A 258 6.97 -22.73 19.04
C PRO A 258 8.28 -22.73 19.83
N LYS A 259 8.37 -23.58 20.86
CA LYS A 259 9.56 -23.66 21.73
C LYS A 259 10.85 -23.89 20.96
N ASP A 260 10.82 -24.74 19.93
CA ASP A 260 12.01 -25.05 19.13
C ASP A 260 12.47 -23.83 18.31
N ILE A 261 11.51 -23.05 17.78
CA ILE A 261 11.82 -21.80 17.09
C ILE A 261 12.39 -20.78 18.06
N ARG A 262 11.84 -20.69 19.27
CA ARG A 262 12.38 -19.82 20.32
C ARG A 262 13.82 -20.19 20.67
N LYS A 263 14.12 -21.51 20.83
CA LYS A 263 15.50 -22.00 21.07
C LYS A 263 16.42 -21.68 19.88
N MET A 264 15.97 -21.89 18.66
CA MET A 264 16.75 -21.61 17.43
C MET A 264 17.17 -20.16 17.31
N ILE A 265 16.34 -19.21 17.75
CA ILE A 265 16.67 -17.78 17.75
C ILE A 265 17.87 -17.50 18.64
N GLY A 266 17.97 -18.20 19.77
CA GLY A 266 19.11 -18.09 20.71
C GLY A 266 18.84 -17.18 21.91
N LYS A 267 19.92 -16.78 22.60
CA LYS A 267 19.85 -15.95 23.80
C LYS A 267 19.29 -14.57 23.52
N ARG A 268 18.51 -14.03 24.49
CA ARG A 268 17.94 -12.68 24.39
C ARG A 268 19.06 -11.66 24.39
N LYS A 269 18.95 -10.70 23.47
CA LYS A 269 19.82 -9.52 23.37
C LYS A 269 19.07 -8.27 23.82
N SER A 270 19.69 -7.11 23.64
CA SER A 270 19.06 -5.82 23.93
C SER A 270 17.72 -5.64 23.19
N ASN A 271 16.78 -5.01 23.86
CA ASN A 271 15.41 -4.84 23.36
C ASN A 271 15.34 -4.16 21.98
N ASN A 272 16.25 -3.25 21.69
CA ASN A 272 16.27 -2.49 20.44
C ASN A 272 17.07 -3.17 19.32
N GLU A 273 17.84 -4.22 19.61
CA GLU A 273 18.55 -4.98 18.59
C GLU A 273 17.57 -5.76 17.70
N LEU A 274 17.97 -5.92 16.43
CA LEU A 274 17.23 -6.75 15.48
C LEU A 274 17.31 -8.22 15.92
N LEU A 275 16.19 -8.92 15.72
CA LEU A 275 16.11 -10.36 16.05
C LEU A 275 17.00 -11.19 15.13
N PHE A 276 17.14 -10.79 13.88
CA PHE A 276 17.94 -11.43 12.85
C PHE A 276 18.83 -10.41 12.15
N THR A 277 20.11 -10.73 12.01
CA THR A 277 21.05 -9.93 11.22
C THR A 277 20.92 -10.32 9.75
N LEU A 278 20.28 -9.47 8.95
CA LEU A 278 19.96 -9.71 7.55
C LEU A 278 20.44 -8.54 6.67
N PRO A 279 20.74 -8.77 5.37
CA PRO A 279 21.02 -7.67 4.45
C PRO A 279 19.92 -6.63 4.43
N GLU A 280 20.25 -5.35 4.37
CA GLU A 280 19.27 -4.27 4.36
C GLU A 280 18.37 -4.31 3.13
N LYS A 281 18.98 -4.49 1.94
CA LYS A 281 18.24 -4.50 0.67
C LYS A 281 17.51 -5.82 0.46
N GLN A 282 16.24 -5.75 0.14
CA GLN A 282 15.41 -6.95 -0.14
C GLN A 282 15.96 -7.76 -1.32
N SER A 283 16.52 -7.12 -2.36
CA SER A 283 17.14 -7.79 -3.49
C SER A 283 18.29 -8.70 -3.06
N ASN A 284 19.15 -8.23 -2.13
CA ASN A 284 20.25 -9.02 -1.60
C ASN A 284 19.74 -10.22 -0.77
N ARG A 285 18.72 -10.02 0.06
CA ARG A 285 18.07 -11.12 0.80
C ARG A 285 17.54 -12.19 -0.16
N SER A 286 16.88 -11.77 -1.24
CA SER A 286 16.35 -12.68 -2.25
C SER A 286 17.46 -13.43 -2.99
N LYS A 287 18.57 -12.75 -3.34
CA LYS A 287 19.73 -13.35 -4.00
C LYS A 287 20.37 -14.44 -3.12
N ILE A 288 20.63 -14.13 -1.86
CA ILE A 288 21.25 -15.07 -0.91
C ILE A 288 20.32 -16.26 -0.64
N PHE A 289 19.00 -16.02 -0.52
CA PHE A 289 18.04 -17.09 -0.36
C PHE A 289 18.04 -18.03 -1.58
N LYS A 290 18.07 -17.49 -2.79
CA LYS A 290 18.17 -18.30 -4.02
C LYS A 290 19.45 -19.11 -4.06
N GLN A 291 20.60 -18.52 -3.69
CA GLN A 291 21.88 -19.23 -3.61
C GLN A 291 21.84 -20.38 -2.59
N TRP A 292 21.20 -20.16 -1.43
CA TRP A 292 21.04 -21.21 -0.44
C TRP A 292 20.13 -22.33 -0.92
N MET A 293 19.02 -22.03 -1.58
CA MET A 293 18.12 -23.03 -2.18
C MET A 293 18.87 -23.90 -3.21
N ASN A 294 19.65 -23.27 -4.11
CA ASN A 294 20.46 -24.00 -5.11
C ASN A 294 21.46 -24.95 -4.43
N LYS A 295 22.19 -24.45 -3.42
CA LYS A 295 23.10 -25.28 -2.61
C LYS A 295 22.39 -26.46 -1.95
N SER A 296 21.11 -26.31 -1.64
CA SER A 296 20.28 -27.32 -0.98
C SER A 296 19.56 -28.25 -1.97
N ASN A 297 19.76 -28.10 -3.26
CA ASN A 297 19.02 -28.81 -4.31
C ASN A 297 17.49 -28.69 -4.14
N VAL A 298 17.02 -27.47 -3.88
CA VAL A 298 15.61 -27.11 -3.76
C VAL A 298 15.18 -26.29 -4.97
N ASN A 299 13.93 -26.45 -5.42
CA ASN A 299 13.40 -25.81 -6.61
C ASN A 299 13.54 -24.28 -6.59
N GLU A 300 14.27 -23.74 -7.56
CA GLU A 300 14.60 -22.30 -7.70
C GLU A 300 13.39 -21.38 -7.93
N LYS A 301 12.25 -21.92 -8.35
CA LYS A 301 11.03 -21.11 -8.57
C LYS A 301 10.43 -20.62 -7.26
N LYS A 302 10.76 -21.28 -6.14
CA LYS A 302 10.25 -20.93 -4.81
C LYS A 302 10.99 -19.71 -4.24
N LYS A 303 10.27 -18.93 -3.44
CA LYS A 303 10.75 -17.71 -2.82
C LYS A 303 10.66 -17.83 -1.30
N PHE A 304 11.39 -17.00 -0.59
CA PHE A 304 11.33 -16.98 0.88
C PHE A 304 9.91 -16.88 1.42
N ASN A 305 9.10 -15.99 0.86
CA ASN A 305 7.73 -15.79 1.33
C ASN A 305 6.79 -16.97 1.04
N ASP A 306 7.22 -17.98 0.28
CA ASP A 306 6.43 -19.20 0.08
C ASP A 306 6.39 -20.05 1.37
N ALA A 307 7.31 -19.83 2.33
CA ALA A 307 7.22 -20.35 3.68
C ALA A 307 5.92 -19.92 4.42
N VAL A 308 5.42 -18.71 4.09
CA VAL A 308 4.13 -18.21 4.62
C VAL A 308 2.97 -19.06 4.12
N ASN A 309 3.06 -19.56 2.88
CA ASN A 309 2.05 -20.45 2.31
C ASN A 309 2.03 -21.81 3.03
N ASN A 310 3.21 -22.33 3.40
CA ASN A 310 3.30 -23.53 4.24
C ASN A 310 2.62 -23.32 5.60
N TYR A 311 2.93 -22.21 6.28
CA TYR A 311 2.29 -21.90 7.55
C TYR A 311 0.77 -21.85 7.43
N ALA A 312 0.28 -21.15 6.41
CA ALA A 312 -1.14 -21.00 6.17
C ALA A 312 -1.81 -22.34 5.88
N LYS A 313 -1.18 -23.17 5.03
CA LYS A 313 -1.65 -24.53 4.73
C LYS A 313 -1.70 -25.38 6.00
N ASN A 314 -0.61 -25.44 6.75
CA ASN A 314 -0.53 -26.24 7.99
C ASN A 314 -1.58 -25.79 9.01
N LEU A 315 -1.77 -24.48 9.17
CA LEU A 315 -2.78 -23.93 10.08
C LEU A 315 -4.19 -24.26 9.62
N TYR A 316 -4.45 -24.21 8.31
CA TYR A 316 -5.73 -24.60 7.75
C TYR A 316 -5.98 -26.11 7.93
N ASP A 317 -4.99 -26.94 7.62
CA ASP A 317 -5.09 -28.40 7.77
C ASP A 317 -5.42 -28.82 9.22
N GLN A 318 -4.88 -28.09 10.20
CA GLN A 318 -5.12 -28.32 11.63
C GLN A 318 -6.47 -27.80 12.11
N THR A 319 -6.92 -26.65 11.58
CA THR A 319 -8.08 -25.94 12.14
C THR A 319 -9.32 -26.01 11.28
N LYS A 320 -9.16 -26.35 9.98
CA LYS A 320 -10.21 -26.27 8.95
C LYS A 320 -10.97 -24.94 8.94
N ASN A 321 -10.29 -23.86 9.35
CA ASN A 321 -10.88 -22.55 9.56
C ASN A 321 -10.07 -21.45 8.87
N ILE A 322 -10.59 -20.94 7.74
CA ILE A 322 -9.92 -19.90 6.94
C ILE A 322 -9.86 -18.53 7.65
N TYR A 323 -10.77 -18.28 8.59
CA TYR A 323 -10.75 -17.05 9.38
C TYR A 323 -9.58 -17.05 10.35
N LYS A 324 -9.27 -18.23 10.96
CA LYS A 324 -8.05 -18.39 11.78
C LYS A 324 -6.78 -18.14 10.95
N VAL A 325 -6.74 -18.65 9.72
CA VAL A 325 -5.63 -18.37 8.78
C VAL A 325 -5.52 -16.88 8.43
N ALA A 326 -6.64 -16.23 8.12
CA ALA A 326 -6.65 -14.81 7.82
C ALA A 326 -6.13 -13.96 8.99
N ALA A 327 -6.60 -14.25 10.19
CA ALA A 327 -6.16 -13.61 11.43
C ALA A 327 -4.66 -13.82 11.67
N ALA A 328 -4.19 -15.07 11.55
CA ALA A 328 -2.79 -15.44 11.73
C ALA A 328 -1.84 -14.74 10.76
N LEU A 329 -2.26 -14.52 9.53
CA LEU A 329 -1.51 -13.80 8.51
C LEU A 329 -1.62 -12.27 8.64
N GLY A 330 -2.53 -11.78 9.50
CA GLY A 330 -2.83 -10.35 9.65
C GLY A 330 -3.46 -9.76 8.38
N HIS A 331 -4.37 -10.48 7.74
CA HIS A 331 -5.13 -9.98 6.61
C HIS A 331 -6.35 -9.20 7.09
N ASN A 332 -6.55 -7.98 6.56
CA ASN A 332 -7.68 -7.10 6.91
C ASN A 332 -9.01 -7.57 6.32
N SER A 333 -8.96 -8.45 5.32
CA SER A 333 -10.13 -8.99 4.63
C SER A 333 -9.97 -10.46 4.37
N ILE A 334 -11.00 -11.21 4.67
CA ILE A 334 -11.08 -12.66 4.38
C ILE A 334 -10.94 -12.94 2.88
N ASN A 335 -11.47 -12.04 2.03
CA ASN A 335 -11.40 -12.20 0.58
C ASN A 335 -9.96 -12.31 0.11
N LYS A 336 -9.02 -11.59 0.75
CA LYS A 336 -7.60 -11.69 0.44
C LYS A 336 -7.03 -13.08 0.76
N THR A 337 -7.52 -13.73 1.79
CA THR A 337 -7.12 -15.09 2.15
C THR A 337 -7.76 -16.08 1.19
N LYS A 338 -9.07 -15.95 0.92
CA LYS A 338 -9.79 -16.77 -0.07
C LYS A 338 -9.14 -16.67 -1.46
N GLU A 339 -8.79 -15.48 -1.94
CA GLU A 339 -8.10 -15.30 -3.24
C GLU A 339 -6.75 -16.02 -3.31
N ILE A 340 -5.99 -16.07 -2.22
CA ILE A 340 -4.67 -16.69 -2.19
C ILE A 340 -4.77 -18.20 -1.98
N TYR A 341 -5.71 -18.69 -1.17
CA TYR A 341 -5.76 -20.06 -0.71
C TYR A 341 -6.94 -20.89 -1.22
N ASN A 342 -7.81 -20.30 -2.05
CA ASN A 342 -8.98 -20.95 -2.66
C ASN A 342 -8.64 -22.21 -3.50
N TYR A 343 -7.37 -22.35 -3.89
CA TYR A 343 -6.85 -23.48 -4.69
C TYR A 343 -6.32 -24.62 -3.79
N MET A 344 -6.19 -24.40 -2.46
CA MET A 344 -5.57 -25.38 -1.59
C MET A 344 -6.38 -26.64 -1.43
N GLU A 345 -7.64 -26.63 -1.78
CA GLU A 345 -8.51 -27.81 -1.92
C GLU A 345 -9.85 -27.42 -2.54
N ASN A 346 -10.57 -28.41 -3.07
CA ASN A 346 -12.01 -28.34 -3.37
C ASN A 346 -12.79 -28.16 -2.05
N TYR A 347 -12.52 -27.08 -1.32
CA TYR A 347 -13.21 -26.84 -0.06
C TYR A 347 -14.62 -26.38 -0.36
N ASP A 348 -15.56 -27.26 -0.06
CA ASP A 348 -16.97 -26.93 0.17
C ASP A 348 -17.13 -25.98 1.40
N LEU A 349 -16.22 -24.99 1.51
CA LEU A 349 -16.25 -23.99 2.58
C LEU A 349 -17.55 -23.19 2.56
N LEU A 350 -18.14 -23.05 1.38
CA LEU A 350 -19.41 -22.34 1.20
C LEU A 350 -20.60 -23.15 1.74
N LYS A 351 -20.54 -24.47 1.75
CA LYS A 351 -21.59 -25.32 2.34
C LYS A 351 -21.60 -25.31 3.87
N ASN A 352 -20.46 -24.95 4.49
CA ASN A 352 -20.28 -24.97 5.94
C ASN A 352 -20.11 -23.57 6.56
N GLU A 353 -20.48 -22.50 5.88
CA GLU A 353 -20.38 -21.13 6.43
C GLU A 353 -21.11 -20.97 7.78
N ASN A 354 -22.24 -21.63 7.95
CA ASN A 354 -22.99 -21.59 9.21
C ASN A 354 -22.23 -22.26 10.35
N ILE A 355 -21.59 -23.40 10.11
CA ILE A 355 -20.79 -24.12 11.12
C ILE A 355 -19.55 -23.30 11.51
N ILE A 356 -18.92 -22.64 10.53
CA ILE A 356 -17.76 -21.79 10.77
C ILE A 356 -18.14 -20.55 11.61
N ILE A 357 -19.32 -19.96 11.32
CA ILE A 357 -19.83 -18.81 12.08
C ILE A 357 -20.23 -19.22 13.50
N GLU A 358 -20.81 -20.39 13.70
CA GLU A 358 -21.15 -20.94 15.02
C GLU A 358 -19.88 -21.20 15.84
N ASN A 359 -18.88 -21.87 15.26
CA ASN A 359 -17.60 -22.10 15.93
C ASN A 359 -16.88 -20.80 16.31
N LEU A 360 -16.99 -19.75 15.50
CA LEU A 360 -16.45 -18.43 15.84
C LEU A 360 -17.25 -17.72 16.93
N LYS A 361 -18.55 -17.97 17.02
CA LYS A 361 -19.39 -17.45 18.12
C LYS A 361 -19.06 -18.16 19.43
N GLU A 362 -18.88 -19.49 19.41
CA GLU A 362 -18.45 -20.28 20.57
C GLU A 362 -17.05 -19.87 21.04
N ASP A 363 -16.08 -19.69 20.13
CA ASP A 363 -14.74 -19.20 20.46
C ASP A 363 -14.78 -17.77 21.08
N ARG A 364 -15.74 -16.92 20.70
CA ARG A 364 -15.93 -15.60 21.32
C ARG A 364 -16.51 -15.68 22.73
N HIS A 365 -17.40 -16.65 23.01
CA HIS A 365 -17.97 -16.86 24.34
C HIS A 365 -17.01 -17.56 25.31
N GLN A 366 -16.03 -18.35 24.78
CA GLN A 366 -15.01 -19.01 25.59
C GLN A 366 -13.76 -18.15 25.84
N THR A 367 -13.67 -16.95 25.23
CA THR A 367 -12.53 -16.04 25.38
C THR A 367 -12.58 -15.17 26.63
N ASN A 368 -12.78 -15.80 27.78
CA ASN A 368 -12.08 -15.30 28.95
C ASN A 368 -10.59 -15.62 28.75
N SER A 369 -9.75 -14.62 28.78
CA SER A 369 -8.34 -14.59 28.35
C SER A 369 -7.42 -15.72 28.90
N LYS A 370 -7.88 -16.52 29.82
CA LYS A 370 -7.14 -17.62 30.43
C LYS A 370 -7.28 -18.96 29.70
N SER A 371 -8.34 -19.22 28.94
CA SER A 371 -8.60 -20.51 28.32
C SER A 371 -7.90 -20.76 26.99
N LEU A 372 -7.56 -19.70 26.26
CA LEU A 372 -6.95 -19.78 24.94
C LEU A 372 -5.54 -20.35 24.91
N PHE A 373 -4.82 -20.26 26.05
CA PHE A 373 -3.45 -20.73 26.17
C PHE A 373 -3.32 -22.14 26.68
N LYS A 374 -4.41 -22.75 27.14
CA LYS A 374 -4.37 -24.12 27.77
C LYS A 374 -4.17 -25.28 26.81
N LYS A 375 -4.45 -25.15 25.51
CA LYS A 375 -4.43 -26.28 24.56
C LYS A 375 -3.33 -26.23 23.48
N GLY A 376 -2.29 -25.42 23.63
CA GLY A 376 -1.15 -25.44 22.66
C GLY A 376 -1.51 -25.11 21.20
N ASN A 377 -2.72 -24.65 20.93
CA ASN A 377 -3.19 -24.29 19.58
C ASN A 377 -2.68 -22.92 19.20
N LEU A 378 -2.08 -22.86 18.04
CA LEU A 378 -1.62 -21.65 17.35
C LEU A 378 -2.81 -20.71 17.08
N LEU A 379 -3.14 -19.84 18.03
CA LEU A 379 -4.14 -18.80 17.86
C LEU A 379 -3.44 -17.44 17.71
N SER A 380 -3.78 -16.75 16.66
CA SER A 380 -3.35 -15.38 16.43
C SER A 380 -4.54 -14.45 16.55
N TYR A 381 -4.33 -13.32 17.20
CA TYR A 381 -5.35 -12.29 17.37
C TYR A 381 -4.88 -10.97 16.78
N ARG A 382 -5.82 -10.32 16.16
CA ARG A 382 -5.71 -8.93 15.75
C ARG A 382 -6.61 -8.09 16.63
N ILE A 383 -6.03 -7.32 17.55
CA ILE A 383 -6.75 -6.42 18.41
C ILE A 383 -6.75 -5.04 17.76
N LYS A 384 -7.92 -4.53 17.40
CA LYS A 384 -8.08 -3.08 17.12
C LYS A 384 -8.04 -2.36 18.47
N LYS A 385 -7.17 -1.36 18.60
CA LYS A 385 -7.32 -0.39 19.68
C LYS A 385 -8.61 0.38 19.41
N ASN A 386 -9.63 0.16 20.23
CA ASN A 386 -10.74 1.08 20.30
C ASN A 386 -10.18 2.43 20.78
N GLN A 387 -10.44 3.46 20.01
CA GLN A 387 -10.33 4.82 20.48
C GLN A 387 -11.57 5.05 21.38
N ASP A 388 -11.44 4.80 22.67
CA ASP A 388 -12.34 5.33 23.67
C ASP A 388 -11.59 6.44 24.40
N THR A 389 -12.21 7.59 24.35
CA THR A 389 -11.98 8.92 24.96
C THR A 389 -11.10 9.86 24.16
#